data_b1c8f970358f49ad49b565c573b87486
#
_entry.id   b1c8f970358f49ad49b565c573b87486
#
_cell.length_a   1.000
_cell.length_b   1.000
_cell.length_c   1.000
_cell.angle_alpha   90.00
_cell.angle_beta   90.00
_cell.angle_gamma   90.00
#
_symmetry.space_group_name_H-M   'P 1'
#
loop_
_entity.id
_entity.type
_entity.pdbx_description
1 polymer ?
#
loop_
_entity_poly.entity_id
_entity_poly.type
_entity_poly.pdbx_seq_one_letter_code
_entity_poly.pdbx_strand_id
1 'polypeptide(L)'
;MANDGIRGNILSYASSDSSFTLSDVHSYLSRDGEINRSTLRRQLSELVKERKLDRIGHGVYTLKKKPEFKPALSELTKNIFTQVHRAYPLLKLCIYEGVNLSQLQHHLSPNQIIYVEVERDGVESVFNLLTECSKLKTYIRPNEEMIYNYINMGEQAIFVKPLITEAPLQMIEDIPSPTLEKLLVDIQRDPDFFYLQGHELLYIIDNAFTLYTVNTTKLLRYASRRGTKQETISILEELNIQVP
;
A
#
# COMPACT_ATOMS: atom_id res chain seq x y z
N MET A 1 17.23 -36.41 -0.91
CA MET A 1 16.76 -36.88 0.42
C MET A 1 16.98 -35.88 1.56
N ALA A 2 18.21 -35.36 1.85
CA ALA A 2 18.35 -34.37 2.95
C ALA A 2 17.70 -33.01 2.69
N ASN A 3 17.65 -32.55 1.45
CA ASN A 3 17.03 -31.26 1.09
C ASN A 3 15.49 -31.25 1.17
N ASP A 4 14.84 -32.40 0.94
CA ASP A 4 13.36 -32.48 1.03
C ASP A 4 12.89 -32.45 2.49
N GLY A 5 13.68 -32.99 3.43
CA GLY A 5 13.40 -32.90 4.86
C GLY A 5 13.44 -31.46 5.39
N ILE A 6 14.46 -30.67 4.98
CA ILE A 6 14.58 -29.25 5.37
C ILE A 6 13.41 -28.43 4.83
N ARG A 7 13.02 -28.66 3.57
CA ARG A 7 11.88 -27.95 2.95
C ARG A 7 10.55 -28.28 3.65
N GLY A 8 10.34 -29.56 3.94
CA GLY A 8 9.17 -30.01 4.69
C GLY A 8 9.06 -29.33 6.07
N ASN A 9 10.16 -29.27 6.78
CA ASN A 9 10.23 -28.63 8.09
C ASN A 9 10.03 -27.11 8.04
N ILE A 10 10.55 -26.43 7.00
CA ILE A 10 10.28 -24.99 6.76
C ILE A 10 8.80 -24.77 6.55
N LEU A 11 8.13 -25.57 5.70
CA LEU A 11 6.70 -25.42 5.41
C LEU A 11 5.85 -25.79 6.61
N SER A 12 6.26 -26.78 7.41
CA SER A 12 5.59 -27.13 8.67
C SER A 12 5.66 -25.97 9.67
N TYR A 13 6.83 -25.36 9.86
CA TYR A 13 6.98 -24.17 10.69
C TYR A 13 6.12 -23.02 10.19
N ALA A 14 6.17 -22.75 8.88
CA ALA A 14 5.40 -21.70 8.23
C ALA A 14 3.88 -21.89 8.35
N SER A 15 3.40 -23.10 8.61
CA SER A 15 1.97 -23.39 8.82
C SER A 15 1.47 -22.94 10.20
N SER A 16 2.37 -22.82 11.18
CA SER A 16 2.02 -22.46 12.56
C SER A 16 2.05 -20.95 12.80
N ASP A 17 2.77 -20.20 11.96
CA ASP A 17 2.96 -18.75 12.12
C ASP A 17 2.40 -17.96 10.94
N SER A 18 1.90 -16.75 11.21
CA SER A 18 1.38 -15.84 10.18
C SER A 18 2.49 -15.28 9.29
N SER A 19 3.68 -15.05 9.86
CA SER A 19 4.91 -14.64 9.17
C SER A 19 6.13 -15.03 10.02
N PHE A 20 7.28 -15.21 9.38
CA PHE A 20 8.50 -15.65 10.06
C PHE A 20 9.75 -15.11 9.36
N THR A 21 10.86 -15.03 10.11
CA THR A 21 12.16 -14.65 9.59
C THR A 21 13.05 -15.88 9.36
N LEU A 22 14.17 -15.66 8.64
CA LEU A 22 15.22 -16.66 8.54
C LEU A 22 15.76 -17.07 9.91
N SER A 23 15.83 -16.13 10.88
CA SER A 23 16.31 -16.41 12.23
C SER A 23 15.35 -17.30 13.01
N ASP A 24 14.04 -17.10 12.86
CA ASP A 24 13.01 -17.90 13.53
C ASP A 24 13.09 -19.35 13.06
N VAL A 25 13.11 -19.57 11.74
CA VAL A 25 13.24 -20.91 11.16
C VAL A 25 14.59 -21.55 11.52
N HIS A 26 15.66 -20.77 11.51
CA HIS A 26 16.98 -21.28 11.93
C HIS A 26 16.95 -21.76 13.38
N SER A 27 16.38 -20.97 14.29
CA SER A 27 16.25 -21.32 15.72
C SER A 27 15.38 -22.55 15.93
N TYR A 28 14.29 -22.68 15.16
CA TYR A 28 13.42 -23.86 15.20
C TYR A 28 14.14 -25.13 14.74
N LEU A 29 14.79 -25.09 13.59
CA LEU A 29 15.42 -26.24 12.97
C LEU A 29 16.74 -26.64 13.66
N SER A 30 17.43 -25.70 14.32
CA SER A 30 18.67 -26.00 15.09
C SER A 30 18.41 -26.80 16.36
N ARG A 31 17.16 -27.02 16.75
CA ARG A 31 16.81 -27.93 17.86
C ARG A 31 17.09 -29.39 17.54
N ASP A 32 16.98 -29.75 16.26
CA ASP A 32 17.13 -31.13 15.78
C ASP A 32 18.49 -31.40 15.08
N GLY A 33 19.36 -30.40 15.01
CA GLY A 33 20.69 -30.52 14.39
C GLY A 33 21.25 -29.18 13.85
N GLU A 34 22.56 -29.12 13.62
CA GLU A 34 23.17 -27.92 13.03
C GLU A 34 22.75 -27.73 11.57
N ILE A 35 22.06 -26.62 11.28
CA ILE A 35 21.72 -26.21 9.93
C ILE A 35 22.46 -24.92 9.56
N ASN A 36 23.14 -24.97 8.43
CA ASN A 36 23.87 -23.81 7.92
C ASN A 36 22.89 -22.74 7.41
N ARG A 37 23.05 -21.50 7.90
CA ARG A 37 22.21 -20.34 7.48
C ARG A 37 22.23 -20.08 5.98
N SER A 38 23.34 -20.35 5.28
CA SER A 38 23.42 -20.19 3.83
C SER A 38 22.54 -21.19 3.08
N THR A 39 22.51 -22.44 3.55
CA THR A 39 21.61 -23.48 3.03
C THR A 39 20.15 -23.10 3.24
N LEU A 40 19.82 -22.64 4.43
CA LEU A 40 18.45 -22.22 4.76
C LEU A 40 18.00 -21.04 3.91
N ARG A 41 18.86 -20.03 3.72
CA ARG A 41 18.58 -18.88 2.84
C ARG A 41 18.32 -19.32 1.40
N ARG A 42 19.09 -20.27 0.89
CA ARG A 42 18.89 -20.82 -0.45
C ARG A 42 17.54 -21.54 -0.54
N GLN A 43 17.19 -22.39 0.42
CA GLN A 43 15.91 -23.12 0.43
C GLN A 43 14.71 -22.19 0.52
N LEU A 44 14.77 -21.15 1.35
CA LEU A 44 13.71 -20.11 1.39
C LEU A 44 13.57 -19.39 0.04
N SER A 45 14.70 -19.04 -0.60
CA SER A 45 14.66 -18.40 -1.92
C SER A 45 14.05 -19.31 -3.00
N GLU A 46 14.35 -20.62 -2.96
CA GLU A 46 13.77 -21.60 -3.88
C GLU A 46 12.26 -21.78 -3.63
N LEU A 47 11.81 -21.86 -2.37
CA LEU A 47 10.40 -21.95 -2.01
C LEU A 47 9.60 -20.72 -2.45
N VAL A 48 10.21 -19.52 -2.39
CA VAL A 48 9.59 -18.30 -2.92
C VAL A 48 9.48 -18.36 -4.44
N LYS A 49 10.52 -18.80 -5.15
CA LYS A 49 10.48 -18.98 -6.62
C LYS A 49 9.43 -20.00 -7.04
N GLU A 50 9.24 -21.07 -6.26
CA GLU A 50 8.22 -22.08 -6.47
C GLU A 50 6.81 -21.63 -6.03
N ARG A 51 6.64 -20.40 -5.55
CA ARG A 51 5.39 -19.85 -5.03
C ARG A 51 4.77 -20.66 -3.87
N LYS A 52 5.60 -21.35 -3.10
CA LYS A 52 5.18 -22.05 -1.88
C LYS A 52 5.27 -21.17 -0.64
N LEU A 53 6.10 -20.14 -0.70
CA LEU A 53 6.19 -19.08 0.30
C LEU A 53 6.12 -17.74 -0.42
N ASP A 54 5.56 -16.74 0.26
CA ASP A 54 5.65 -15.34 -0.16
C ASP A 54 6.66 -14.59 0.70
N ARG A 55 7.45 -13.70 0.08
CA ARG A 55 8.37 -12.81 0.78
C ARG A 55 7.70 -11.46 0.95
N ILE A 56 7.27 -11.15 2.17
CA ILE A 56 6.53 -9.93 2.51
C ILE A 56 7.42 -8.77 2.98
N GLY A 57 8.72 -9.03 3.15
CA GLY A 57 9.70 -8.01 3.55
C GLY A 57 11.14 -8.51 3.37
N HIS A 58 12.13 -7.71 3.79
CA HIS A 58 13.54 -8.14 3.77
C HIS A 58 13.77 -9.24 4.81
N GLY A 59 13.89 -10.48 4.34
CA GLY A 59 14.08 -11.67 5.20
C GLY A 59 12.82 -12.12 5.95
N VAL A 60 11.62 -11.59 5.62
CA VAL A 60 10.34 -11.98 6.21
C VAL A 60 9.51 -12.75 5.20
N TYR A 61 8.99 -13.91 5.61
CA TYR A 61 8.28 -14.88 4.76
C TYR A 61 6.94 -15.27 5.36
N THR A 62 6.01 -15.73 4.51
CA THR A 62 4.72 -16.30 4.92
C THR A 62 4.31 -17.45 4.02
N LEU A 63 3.57 -18.41 4.55
CA LEU A 63 2.92 -19.47 3.78
C LEU A 63 1.56 -19.05 3.22
N LYS A 64 0.88 -18.14 3.91
CA LYS A 64 -0.46 -17.66 3.49
C LYS A 64 -0.32 -16.73 2.32
N LYS A 65 -0.72 -17.16 1.14
CA LYS A 65 -0.95 -16.27 -0.01
C LYS A 65 -2.13 -15.37 0.29
N LYS A 66 -1.83 -14.16 0.73
CA LYS A 66 -2.81 -13.09 0.76
C LYS A 66 -2.91 -12.50 -0.66
N PRO A 67 -4.08 -12.08 -1.11
CA PRO A 67 -4.20 -11.40 -2.40
C PRO A 67 -3.40 -10.09 -2.39
N GLU A 68 -3.00 -9.65 -3.57
CA GLU A 68 -2.53 -8.28 -3.74
C GLU A 68 -3.72 -7.32 -3.70
N PHE A 69 -3.53 -6.18 -3.07
CA PHE A 69 -4.53 -5.12 -3.09
C PHE A 69 -4.62 -4.52 -4.51
N LYS A 70 -5.84 -4.45 -5.02
CA LYS A 70 -6.13 -3.79 -6.30
C LYS A 70 -7.26 -2.80 -6.08
N PRO A 71 -6.99 -1.48 -6.17
CA PRO A 71 -8.06 -0.50 -6.08
C PRO A 71 -9.07 -0.69 -7.22
N ALA A 72 -10.35 -0.63 -6.91
CA ALA A 72 -11.39 -0.57 -7.92
C ALA A 72 -11.41 0.83 -8.53
N LEU A 73 -11.59 0.92 -9.85
CA LEU A 73 -11.74 2.17 -10.57
C LEU A 73 -13.12 2.21 -11.22
N SER A 74 -13.91 3.23 -10.89
CA SER A 74 -15.20 3.48 -11.53
C SER A 74 -15.01 3.94 -12.99
N GLU A 75 -16.04 3.79 -13.80
CA GLU A 75 -16.03 4.32 -15.16
C GLU A 75 -15.79 5.84 -15.21
N LEU A 76 -16.26 6.56 -14.20
CA LEU A 76 -16.00 7.98 -14.06
C LEU A 76 -14.51 8.27 -13.88
N THR A 77 -13.84 7.52 -13.00
CA THR A 77 -12.39 7.65 -12.75
C THR A 77 -11.57 7.28 -14.01
N LYS A 78 -11.97 6.21 -14.73
CA LYS A 78 -11.34 5.84 -16.00
C LYS A 78 -11.50 6.93 -17.07
N ASN A 79 -12.68 7.57 -17.13
CA ASN A 79 -12.93 8.68 -18.05
C ASN A 79 -12.07 9.91 -17.70
N ILE A 80 -11.94 10.26 -16.42
CA ILE A 80 -11.06 11.35 -15.97
C ILE A 80 -9.61 11.04 -16.35
N PHE A 81 -9.13 9.83 -16.09
CA PHE A 81 -7.80 9.39 -16.53
C PHE A 81 -7.62 9.60 -18.03
N THR A 82 -8.57 9.13 -18.84
CA THR A 82 -8.51 9.23 -20.31
C THR A 82 -8.43 10.67 -20.78
N GLN A 83 -9.19 11.58 -20.17
CA GLN A 83 -9.15 13.01 -20.48
C GLN A 83 -7.79 13.62 -20.19
N VAL A 84 -7.25 13.36 -18.99
CA VAL A 84 -5.92 13.88 -18.58
C VAL A 84 -4.82 13.29 -19.46
N HIS A 85 -4.82 11.97 -19.67
CA HIS A 85 -3.80 11.28 -20.46
C HIS A 85 -3.81 11.72 -21.94
N ARG A 86 -5.00 11.96 -22.51
CA ARG A 86 -5.12 12.50 -23.88
C ARG A 86 -4.56 13.90 -24.01
N ALA A 87 -4.78 14.76 -23.02
CA ALA A 87 -4.26 16.13 -23.04
C ALA A 87 -2.75 16.18 -22.71
N TYR A 88 -2.28 15.30 -21.83
CA TYR A 88 -0.91 15.27 -21.35
C TYR A 88 -0.34 13.84 -21.34
N PRO A 89 -0.01 13.25 -22.53
CA PRO A 89 0.36 11.83 -22.63
C PRO A 89 1.65 11.44 -21.91
N LEU A 90 2.55 12.40 -21.70
CA LEU A 90 3.86 12.16 -21.06
C LEU A 90 3.85 12.47 -19.56
N LEU A 91 2.75 13.01 -19.04
CA LEU A 91 2.66 13.39 -17.64
C LEU A 91 2.53 12.13 -16.76
N LYS A 92 3.42 12.00 -15.80
CA LYS A 92 3.27 10.96 -14.78
C LYS A 92 2.09 11.31 -13.88
N LEU A 93 1.19 10.37 -13.76
CA LEU A 93 0.01 10.53 -12.92
C LEU A 93 -0.32 9.26 -12.16
N CYS A 94 -1.09 9.41 -11.10
CA CYS A 94 -1.70 8.34 -10.34
C CYS A 94 -3.14 8.74 -10.07
N ILE A 95 -4.09 7.83 -10.27
CA ILE A 95 -5.50 8.10 -10.02
C ILE A 95 -6.13 6.98 -9.19
N TYR A 96 -7.00 7.36 -8.25
CA TYR A 96 -7.73 6.43 -7.40
C TYR A 96 -8.92 7.11 -6.74
N GLU A 97 -9.76 6.32 -6.08
CA GLU A 97 -10.93 6.77 -5.34
C GLU A 97 -10.73 6.55 -3.84
N GLY A 98 -11.16 7.51 -3.02
CA GLY A 98 -11.09 7.42 -1.56
C GLY A 98 -11.86 6.24 -0.99
N VAL A 99 -12.94 5.84 -1.64
CA VAL A 99 -13.75 4.68 -1.27
C VAL A 99 -12.97 3.35 -1.27
N ASN A 100 -11.84 3.28 -1.97
CA ASN A 100 -10.99 2.08 -1.97
C ASN A 100 -10.43 1.73 -0.57
N LEU A 101 -10.38 2.70 0.35
CA LEU A 101 -9.97 2.46 1.73
C LEU A 101 -11.09 1.91 2.62
N SER A 102 -12.34 2.00 2.19
CA SER A 102 -13.51 1.65 3.04
C SER A 102 -13.48 0.20 3.54
N GLN A 103 -12.98 -0.73 2.72
CA GLN A 103 -12.87 -2.14 3.10
C GLN A 103 -11.84 -2.42 4.22
N LEU A 104 -10.97 -1.46 4.52
CA LEU A 104 -9.98 -1.55 5.60
C LEU A 104 -10.47 -0.88 6.88
N GLN A 105 -11.49 -0.02 6.80
CA GLN A 105 -11.99 0.78 7.92
C GLN A 105 -12.86 -0.07 8.86
N HIS A 106 -12.83 0.25 10.15
CA HIS A 106 -13.78 -0.24 11.13
C HIS A 106 -15.08 0.59 11.08
N HIS A 107 -14.93 1.91 11.05
CA HIS A 107 -16.05 2.83 10.90
C HIS A 107 -16.08 3.37 9.47
N LEU A 108 -17.11 3.01 8.70
CA LEU A 108 -17.26 3.48 7.33
C LEU A 108 -17.42 5.00 7.30
N SER A 109 -16.37 5.69 6.93
CA SER A 109 -16.40 7.12 6.67
C SER A 109 -16.54 7.33 5.17
N PRO A 110 -17.56 8.08 4.71
CA PRO A 110 -17.73 8.33 3.29
C PRO A 110 -16.54 9.14 2.76
N ASN A 111 -15.88 8.61 1.74
CA ASN A 111 -14.88 9.37 0.97
C ASN A 111 -15.10 9.08 -0.51
N GLN A 112 -15.84 9.95 -1.17
CA GLN A 112 -16.21 9.87 -2.58
C GLN A 112 -15.27 10.69 -3.48
N ILE A 113 -14.13 11.10 -2.94
CA ILE A 113 -13.16 11.91 -3.67
C ILE A 113 -12.38 11.05 -4.68
N ILE A 114 -12.25 11.58 -5.89
CA ILE A 114 -11.35 11.06 -6.91
C ILE A 114 -10.05 11.83 -6.80
N TYR A 115 -8.99 11.14 -6.46
CA TYR A 115 -7.66 11.69 -6.31
C TYR A 115 -6.91 11.59 -7.64
N VAL A 116 -6.47 12.73 -8.16
CA VAL A 116 -5.65 12.87 -9.36
C VAL A 116 -4.31 13.44 -8.93
N GLU A 117 -3.33 12.59 -8.77
CA GLU A 117 -1.98 12.99 -8.40
C GLU A 117 -1.10 13.04 -9.65
N VAL A 118 -0.45 14.18 -9.89
CA VAL A 118 0.39 14.38 -11.07
C VAL A 118 1.73 14.99 -10.69
N GLU A 119 2.71 14.93 -11.58
CA GLU A 119 3.98 15.65 -11.38
C GLU A 119 3.71 17.10 -11.01
N ARG A 120 4.54 17.64 -10.10
CA ARG A 120 4.33 18.96 -9.48
C ARG A 120 4.03 20.06 -10.50
N ASP A 121 4.75 20.06 -11.61
CA ASP A 121 4.64 21.09 -12.65
C ASP A 121 3.35 20.95 -13.50
N GLY A 122 2.72 19.78 -13.49
CA GLY A 122 1.46 19.51 -14.20
C GLY A 122 0.19 19.81 -13.39
N VAL A 123 0.30 20.07 -12.09
CA VAL A 123 -0.87 20.17 -11.18
C VAL A 123 -1.85 21.27 -11.62
N GLU A 124 -1.35 22.48 -11.91
CA GLU A 124 -2.17 23.62 -12.34
C GLU A 124 -2.86 23.34 -13.70
N SER A 125 -2.11 22.77 -14.64
CA SER A 125 -2.63 22.45 -15.97
C SER A 125 -3.74 21.40 -15.92
N VAL A 126 -3.55 20.35 -15.10
CA VAL A 126 -4.56 19.30 -14.93
C VAL A 126 -5.77 19.83 -14.16
N PHE A 127 -5.57 20.67 -13.16
CA PHE A 127 -6.65 21.32 -12.44
C PHE A 127 -7.53 22.16 -13.39
N ASN A 128 -6.93 23.01 -14.22
CA ASN A 128 -7.66 23.84 -15.19
C ASN A 128 -8.44 22.97 -16.19
N LEU A 129 -7.78 21.95 -16.76
CA LEU A 129 -8.43 21.00 -17.67
C LEU A 129 -9.66 20.35 -17.03
N LEU A 130 -9.53 19.82 -15.81
CA LEU A 130 -10.63 19.10 -15.14
C LEU A 130 -11.74 20.06 -14.67
N THR A 131 -11.41 21.29 -14.33
CA THR A 131 -12.41 22.32 -14.01
C THR A 131 -13.26 22.67 -15.23
N GLU A 132 -12.67 22.70 -16.43
CA GLU A 132 -13.38 23.00 -17.66
C GLU A 132 -14.20 21.82 -18.21
N CYS A 133 -13.66 20.60 -18.14
CA CYS A 133 -14.28 19.44 -18.81
C CYS A 133 -15.08 18.51 -17.88
N SER A 134 -14.92 18.60 -16.55
CA SER A 134 -15.65 17.79 -15.60
C SER A 134 -16.89 18.54 -15.04
N LYS A 135 -17.95 17.78 -14.75
CA LYS A 135 -19.12 18.30 -14.01
C LYS A 135 -18.91 18.29 -12.50
N LEU A 136 -17.84 17.64 -12.02
CA LEU A 136 -17.54 17.54 -10.60
C LEU A 136 -16.80 18.79 -10.12
N LYS A 137 -17.04 19.16 -8.88
CA LYS A 137 -16.21 20.18 -8.21
C LYS A 137 -14.77 19.69 -8.17
N THR A 138 -13.84 20.51 -8.64
CA THR A 138 -12.43 20.20 -8.67
C THR A 138 -11.69 21.14 -7.72
N TYR A 139 -10.84 20.57 -6.89
CA TYR A 139 -10.02 21.30 -5.90
C TYR A 139 -8.54 21.05 -6.16
N ILE A 140 -7.75 22.11 -6.08
CA ILE A 140 -6.31 22.05 -6.24
C ILE A 140 -5.63 22.10 -4.88
N ARG A 141 -4.85 21.07 -4.54
CA ARG A 141 -4.07 20.98 -3.29
C ARG A 141 -4.88 21.46 -2.07
N PRO A 142 -6.09 20.92 -1.82
CA PRO A 142 -6.87 21.38 -0.70
C PRO A 142 -6.11 21.18 0.60
N ASN A 143 -6.09 22.20 1.45
CA ASN A 143 -5.49 22.11 2.78
C ASN A 143 -6.53 21.62 3.80
N GLU A 144 -6.05 21.34 5.02
CA GLU A 144 -6.88 20.83 6.12
C GLU A 144 -8.09 21.75 6.42
N GLU A 145 -7.88 23.06 6.45
CA GLU A 145 -8.92 24.04 6.69
C GLU A 145 -10.01 24.01 5.61
N MET A 146 -9.62 23.90 4.35
CA MET A 146 -10.58 23.76 3.24
C MET A 146 -11.37 22.46 3.33
N ILE A 147 -10.68 21.35 3.62
CA ILE A 147 -11.34 20.04 3.71
C ILE A 147 -12.33 20.03 4.86
N TYR A 148 -11.92 20.51 6.03
CA TYR A 148 -12.76 20.48 7.22
C TYR A 148 -13.99 21.40 7.12
N ASN A 149 -13.82 22.61 6.59
CA ASN A 149 -14.88 23.63 6.64
C ASN A 149 -15.74 23.71 5.38
N TYR A 150 -15.23 23.29 4.20
CA TYR A 150 -15.87 23.61 2.93
C TYR A 150 -16.08 22.42 1.99
N ILE A 151 -15.50 21.26 2.29
CA ILE A 151 -15.59 20.10 1.42
C ILE A 151 -16.35 18.97 2.09
N ASN A 152 -17.46 18.56 1.48
CA ASN A 152 -18.16 17.36 1.90
C ASN A 152 -17.50 16.13 1.25
N MET A 153 -16.73 15.38 2.03
CA MET A 153 -16.05 14.16 1.56
C MET A 153 -17.02 13.06 1.11
N GLY A 154 -18.30 13.13 1.52
CA GLY A 154 -19.34 12.21 1.07
C GLY A 154 -19.94 12.55 -0.30
N GLU A 155 -19.56 13.66 -0.89
CA GLU A 155 -19.94 14.04 -2.25
C GLU A 155 -18.81 13.79 -3.23
N GLN A 156 -19.17 13.44 -4.47
CA GLN A 156 -18.18 13.26 -5.53
C GLN A 156 -17.49 14.58 -5.88
N ALA A 157 -16.17 14.59 -5.77
CA ALA A 157 -15.33 15.71 -6.15
C ALA A 157 -13.95 15.19 -6.64
N ILE A 158 -13.18 16.06 -7.24
CA ILE A 158 -11.83 15.75 -7.73
C ILE A 158 -10.81 16.55 -6.93
N PHE A 159 -9.81 15.86 -6.37
CA PHE A 159 -8.64 16.51 -5.77
C PHE A 159 -7.44 16.35 -6.68
N VAL A 160 -6.92 17.47 -7.19
CA VAL A 160 -5.70 17.51 -7.99
C VAL A 160 -4.54 17.92 -7.09
N LYS A 161 -3.57 17.01 -6.94
CA LYS A 161 -2.44 17.23 -6.04
C LYS A 161 -1.13 16.66 -6.59
N PRO A 162 0.04 17.08 -6.07
CA PRO A 162 1.30 16.59 -6.56
C PRO A 162 1.52 15.12 -6.23
N LEU A 163 1.90 14.32 -7.23
CA LEU A 163 2.41 12.97 -7.03
C LEU A 163 3.78 13.04 -6.34
N ILE A 164 3.90 12.38 -5.22
CA ILE A 164 5.16 12.31 -4.51
C ILE A 164 6.15 11.45 -5.29
N THR A 165 7.38 11.93 -5.42
CA THR A 165 8.45 11.19 -6.10
C THR A 165 8.69 9.83 -5.44
N GLU A 166 8.93 8.81 -6.25
CA GLU A 166 9.13 7.42 -5.82
C GLU A 166 7.90 6.79 -5.12
N ALA A 167 6.71 7.40 -5.24
CA ALA A 167 5.48 6.78 -4.77
C ALA A 167 5.30 5.40 -5.43
N PRO A 168 5.05 4.34 -4.65
CA PRO A 168 4.86 3.02 -5.23
C PRO A 168 3.51 2.92 -5.93
N LEU A 169 3.56 2.71 -7.24
CA LEU A 169 2.39 2.59 -8.11
C LEU A 169 2.28 1.18 -8.67
N GLN A 170 1.07 0.84 -9.10
CA GLN A 170 0.72 -0.37 -9.85
C GLN A 170 -0.15 0.01 -11.05
N MET A 171 -0.27 -0.89 -12.01
CA MET A 171 -1.15 -0.70 -13.16
C MET A 171 -2.45 -1.48 -12.95
N ILE A 172 -3.58 -0.81 -13.05
CA ILE A 172 -4.92 -1.39 -13.05
C ILE A 172 -5.54 -1.06 -14.40
N GLU A 173 -5.75 -2.06 -15.24
CA GLU A 173 -6.28 -1.85 -16.61
C GLU A 173 -5.52 -0.73 -17.37
N ASP A 174 -4.18 -0.77 -17.31
CA ASP A 174 -3.26 0.24 -17.89
C ASP A 174 -3.36 1.65 -17.27
N ILE A 175 -4.05 1.80 -16.15
CA ILE A 175 -4.17 3.06 -15.40
C ILE A 175 -3.23 3.03 -14.18
N PRO A 176 -2.29 3.99 -14.05
CA PRO A 176 -1.42 4.09 -12.89
C PRO A 176 -2.24 4.41 -11.62
N SER A 177 -2.19 3.50 -10.68
CA SER A 177 -2.96 3.54 -9.43
C SER A 177 -2.03 3.27 -8.24
N PRO A 178 -2.39 3.69 -7.01
CA PRO A 178 -1.54 3.47 -5.85
C PRO A 178 -1.45 1.98 -5.49
N THR A 179 -0.31 1.55 -4.98
CA THR A 179 -0.23 0.29 -4.23
C THR A 179 -0.77 0.50 -2.82
N LEU A 180 -1.03 -0.60 -2.11
CA LEU A 180 -1.48 -0.52 -0.72
C LEU A 180 -0.45 0.19 0.17
N GLU A 181 0.84 -0.06 -0.05
CA GLU A 181 1.91 0.59 0.71
C GLU A 181 1.90 2.11 0.58
N LYS A 182 1.57 2.64 -0.64
CA LYS A 182 1.39 4.07 -0.83
C LYS A 182 0.23 4.59 0.01
N LEU A 183 -0.93 3.97 -0.10
CA LEU A 183 -2.13 4.39 0.63
C LEU A 183 -1.90 4.37 2.15
N LEU A 184 -1.30 3.30 2.69
CA LEU A 184 -1.02 3.16 4.12
C LEU A 184 -0.07 4.24 4.68
N VAL A 185 0.83 4.78 3.86
CA VAL A 185 1.69 5.89 4.26
C VAL A 185 0.98 7.23 4.10
N ASP A 186 0.23 7.42 3.01
CA ASP A 186 -0.45 8.69 2.75
C ASP A 186 -1.53 8.98 3.79
N ILE A 187 -2.28 7.98 4.25
CA ILE A 187 -3.29 8.16 5.31
C ILE A 187 -2.68 8.62 6.64
N GLN A 188 -1.40 8.40 6.89
CA GLN A 188 -0.70 8.89 8.09
C GLN A 188 -0.34 10.37 7.98
N ARG A 189 -0.21 10.89 6.75
CA ARG A 189 0.41 12.21 6.52
C ARG A 189 -0.50 13.23 5.87
N ASP A 190 -1.38 12.78 4.94
CA ASP A 190 -2.16 13.72 4.15
C ASP A 190 -3.39 14.22 4.92
N PRO A 191 -3.65 15.54 4.93
CA PRO A 191 -4.80 16.12 5.59
C PRO A 191 -6.14 15.59 5.04
N ASP A 192 -6.14 15.07 3.83
CA ASP A 192 -7.31 14.45 3.19
C ASP A 192 -7.87 13.26 4.00
N PHE A 193 -7.05 12.70 4.88
CA PHE A 193 -7.36 11.51 5.69
C PHE A 193 -7.39 11.80 7.19
N PHE A 194 -7.62 13.07 7.59
CA PHE A 194 -7.66 13.47 9.00
C PHE A 194 -8.65 12.66 9.84
N TYR A 195 -9.73 12.19 9.22
CA TYR A 195 -10.79 11.38 9.86
C TYR A 195 -10.37 9.91 10.10
N LEU A 196 -9.24 9.47 9.56
CA LEU A 196 -8.70 8.11 9.72
C LEU A 196 -7.56 8.04 10.75
N GLN A 197 -7.43 9.03 11.64
CA GLN A 197 -6.36 9.08 12.62
C GLN A 197 -6.69 8.31 13.91
N GLY A 198 -5.69 8.15 14.78
CA GLY A 198 -5.85 7.47 16.06
C GLY A 198 -6.12 5.97 15.92
N HIS A 199 -7.10 5.45 16.63
CA HIS A 199 -7.43 4.02 16.62
C HIS A 199 -7.87 3.50 15.24
N GLU A 200 -8.51 4.34 14.42
CA GLU A 200 -8.93 3.95 13.08
C GLU A 200 -7.71 3.68 12.19
N LEU A 201 -6.65 4.46 12.31
CA LEU A 201 -5.39 4.25 11.58
C LEU A 201 -4.76 2.89 11.92
N LEU A 202 -4.69 2.56 13.21
CA LEU A 202 -4.18 1.26 13.68
C LEU A 202 -5.01 0.11 13.10
N TYR A 203 -6.33 0.25 13.12
CA TYR A 203 -7.25 -0.75 12.58
C TYR A 203 -7.06 -0.95 11.06
N ILE A 204 -6.93 0.15 10.30
CA ILE A 204 -6.69 0.10 8.85
C ILE A 204 -5.39 -0.63 8.55
N ILE A 205 -4.31 -0.34 9.28
CA ILE A 205 -3.01 -0.97 9.06
C ILE A 205 -3.08 -2.47 9.42
N ASP A 206 -3.67 -2.83 10.55
CA ASP A 206 -3.85 -4.23 10.94
C ASP A 206 -4.67 -5.02 9.92
N ASN A 207 -5.80 -4.46 9.48
CA ASN A 207 -6.62 -5.05 8.42
C ASN A 207 -5.88 -5.19 7.10
N ALA A 208 -5.11 -4.20 6.70
CA ALA A 208 -4.31 -4.26 5.48
C ALA A 208 -3.34 -5.44 5.51
N PHE A 209 -2.62 -5.62 6.63
CA PHE A 209 -1.71 -6.74 6.81
C PHE A 209 -2.43 -8.08 7.00
N THR A 210 -3.65 -8.08 7.52
CA THR A 210 -4.47 -9.29 7.66
C THR A 210 -5.06 -9.75 6.33
N LEU A 211 -5.56 -8.85 5.51
CA LEU A 211 -6.30 -9.16 4.29
C LEU A 211 -5.42 -9.27 3.05
N TYR A 212 -4.32 -8.53 2.99
CA TYR A 212 -3.50 -8.37 1.79
C TYR A 212 -2.02 -8.66 2.02
N THR A 213 -1.32 -8.93 0.92
CA THR A 213 0.14 -8.97 0.93
C THR A 213 0.68 -7.54 0.91
N VAL A 214 1.34 -7.12 1.99
CA VAL A 214 1.98 -5.80 2.13
C VAL A 214 3.49 -5.98 2.12
N ASN A 215 4.20 -5.27 1.24
CA ASN A 215 5.66 -5.28 1.20
C ASN A 215 6.22 -4.23 2.17
N THR A 216 6.66 -4.68 3.36
CA THR A 216 7.19 -3.81 4.41
C THR A 216 8.42 -3.00 3.98
N THR A 217 9.29 -3.56 3.12
CA THR A 217 10.44 -2.82 2.58
C THR A 217 10.00 -1.66 1.70
N LYS A 218 9.00 -1.89 0.83
CA LYS A 218 8.42 -0.85 -0.03
C LYS A 218 7.69 0.20 0.80
N LEU A 219 6.91 -0.23 1.80
CA LEU A 219 6.21 0.63 2.75
C LEU A 219 7.18 1.58 3.46
N LEU A 220 8.22 1.05 4.11
CA LEU A 220 9.18 1.84 4.87
C LEU A 220 10.07 2.74 3.99
N ARG A 221 10.38 2.31 2.77
CA ARG A 221 11.07 3.16 1.80
C ARG A 221 10.22 4.40 1.45
N TYR A 222 8.94 4.20 1.17
CA TYR A 222 8.05 5.32 0.88
C TYR A 222 7.75 6.17 2.12
N ALA A 223 7.56 5.57 3.30
CA ALA A 223 7.44 6.28 4.56
C ALA A 223 8.67 7.16 4.84
N SER A 224 9.88 6.67 4.53
CA SER A 224 11.10 7.49 4.62
C SER A 224 11.03 8.70 3.68
N ARG A 225 10.53 8.51 2.45
CA ARG A 225 10.35 9.61 1.48
C ARG A 225 9.33 10.64 1.95
N ARG A 226 8.32 10.20 2.69
CA ARG A 226 7.25 11.03 3.27
C ARG A 226 7.62 11.66 4.63
N GLY A 227 8.73 11.24 5.24
CA GLY A 227 9.17 11.70 6.56
C GLY A 227 8.41 11.05 7.73
N THR A 228 7.71 9.94 7.52
CA THR A 228 6.91 9.23 8.55
C THR A 228 7.49 7.87 8.91
N LYS A 229 8.74 7.58 8.52
CA LYS A 229 9.31 6.22 8.69
C LYS A 229 9.28 5.75 10.13
N GLN A 230 9.66 6.61 11.08
CA GLN A 230 9.75 6.24 12.50
C GLN A 230 8.36 5.99 13.09
N GLU A 231 7.38 6.83 12.74
CA GLU A 231 5.98 6.67 13.15
C GLU A 231 5.40 5.36 12.58
N THR A 232 5.67 5.09 11.30
CA THR A 232 5.24 3.84 10.66
C THR A 232 5.85 2.62 11.36
N ILE A 233 7.14 2.65 11.71
CA ILE A 233 7.80 1.56 12.45
C ILE A 233 7.12 1.37 13.81
N SER A 234 6.89 2.43 14.58
CA SER A 234 6.23 2.36 15.89
C SER A 234 4.82 1.73 15.80
N ILE A 235 4.05 2.07 14.76
CA ILE A 235 2.74 1.47 14.53
C ILE A 235 2.86 -0.03 14.21
N LEU A 236 3.82 -0.42 13.36
CA LEU A 236 4.02 -1.83 13.03
C LEU A 236 4.47 -2.65 14.25
N GLU A 237 5.31 -2.09 15.11
CA GLU A 237 5.74 -2.72 16.37
C GLU A 237 4.57 -2.87 17.35
N GLU A 238 3.72 -1.84 17.51
CA GLU A 238 2.50 -1.89 18.33
C GLU A 238 1.56 -3.02 17.87
N LEU A 239 1.42 -3.21 16.58
CA LEU A 239 0.62 -4.27 15.97
C LEU A 239 1.32 -5.63 15.92
N ASN A 240 2.52 -5.77 16.47
CA ASN A 240 3.36 -6.97 16.41
C ASN A 240 3.66 -7.43 14.97
N ILE A 241 3.71 -6.51 14.03
CA ILE A 241 4.06 -6.78 12.63
C ILE A 241 5.58 -6.71 12.49
N GLN A 242 6.18 -7.78 11.95
CA GLN A 242 7.63 -7.85 11.81
C GLN A 242 8.16 -6.79 10.84
N VAL A 243 9.12 -6.01 11.32
CA VAL A 243 9.85 -5.01 10.54
C VAL A 243 11.19 -5.60 10.09
N PRO A 244 11.62 -5.40 8.81
CA PRO A 244 12.86 -5.94 8.29
C PRO A 244 14.12 -5.35 8.94
#